data_4ffcf481756c93f6920a622878676ca9
#
_entry.id   4ffcf481756c93f6920a622878676ca9
#
_cell.length_a   1.000
_cell.length_b   1.000
_cell.length_c   1.000
_cell.angle_alpha   90.00
_cell.angle_beta   90.00
_cell.angle_gamma   90.00
#
_symmetry.space_group_name_H-M   'P 1'
#
loop_
_entity.id
_entity.type
_entity.pdbx_description
1 polymer ?
#
loop_
_entity_poly.entity_id
_entity_poly.type
_entity_poly.pdbx_seq_one_letter_code
_entity_poly.pdbx_strand_id
1 'polypeptide(L)'
;IPYGDLPGFSKSTVHGHAGNVVIGTLNDIDVVCLQGRVHYYEGGNANAVMVPINTLKMLGCEVLLATAAVGSLNEDIGPGSVVVVKDHINFQGVNPLVGPNDNNFGCRFPSLQNAYDKELRDLIHEAGQKAGTREMTEGVYCSCLGPSFETPTEVKMIKSFGADIVGMSLVGEIIAARHCGLKCSALAIVVNLAEGMSDTKITHEETLHYTSEVAESVATLTMEFVKLVDNSLTVSYTHLTLPTNREV
;
A
#
# COMPACT_ATOMS: atom_id res chain seq x y z
N ILE A 1 -14.96 -8.32 -10.66
CA ILE A 1 -15.90 -7.26 -11.05
C ILE A 1 -15.09 -6.09 -11.58
N PRO A 2 -15.27 -5.66 -12.84
CA PRO A 2 -14.58 -4.50 -13.39
C PRO A 2 -14.93 -3.21 -12.62
N TYR A 3 -13.96 -2.31 -12.42
CA TYR A 3 -14.21 -1.01 -11.76
C TYR A 3 -15.28 -0.19 -12.47
N GLY A 4 -15.36 -0.30 -13.81
CA GLY A 4 -16.34 0.41 -14.59
C GLY A 4 -17.81 -0.01 -14.35
N ASP A 5 -18.02 -1.16 -13.73
CA ASP A 5 -19.34 -1.70 -13.38
C ASP A 5 -19.73 -1.37 -11.93
N LEU A 6 -18.82 -0.77 -11.16
CA LEU A 6 -19.01 -0.42 -9.76
C LEU A 6 -19.29 1.08 -9.60
N PRO A 7 -20.41 1.47 -8.95
CA PRO A 7 -20.71 2.87 -8.71
C PRO A 7 -19.60 3.60 -7.95
N GLY A 8 -19.14 4.73 -8.47
CA GLY A 8 -18.14 5.57 -7.84
C GLY A 8 -16.67 5.11 -8.00
N PHE A 9 -16.43 3.92 -8.54
CA PHE A 9 -15.07 3.50 -8.90
C PHE A 9 -14.62 4.21 -10.18
N SER A 10 -13.40 4.70 -10.18
CA SER A 10 -12.75 5.29 -11.36
C SER A 10 -12.01 4.23 -12.15
N LYS A 11 -11.99 4.38 -13.49
CA LYS A 11 -11.20 3.50 -14.36
C LYS A 11 -9.76 3.97 -14.40
N SER A 12 -8.81 3.05 -14.20
CA SER A 12 -7.40 3.34 -14.45
C SER A 12 -7.11 3.38 -15.95
N THR A 13 -6.18 4.25 -16.32
CA THR A 13 -5.67 4.40 -17.68
C THR A 13 -4.23 3.90 -17.82
N VAL A 14 -3.61 3.49 -16.71
CA VAL A 14 -2.22 3.06 -16.66
C VAL A 14 -2.11 1.59 -17.09
N HIS A 15 -1.19 1.32 -18.01
CA HIS A 15 -0.89 -0.03 -18.46
C HIS A 15 -0.38 -0.89 -17.28
N GLY A 16 -0.90 -2.12 -17.17
CA GLY A 16 -0.61 -3.02 -16.04
C GLY A 16 -1.64 -2.99 -14.91
N HIS A 17 -2.58 -2.02 -14.91
CA HIS A 17 -3.69 -1.97 -13.98
C HIS A 17 -4.96 -2.56 -14.62
N ALA A 18 -5.33 -3.78 -14.21
CA ALA A 18 -6.49 -4.47 -14.78
C ALA A 18 -7.84 -3.80 -14.43
N GLY A 19 -7.90 -3.05 -13.32
CA GLY A 19 -9.09 -2.32 -12.89
C GLY A 19 -10.24 -3.22 -12.48
N ASN A 20 -9.97 -4.25 -11.68
CA ASN A 20 -10.97 -5.18 -11.17
C ASN A 20 -10.94 -5.28 -9.65
N VAL A 21 -12.11 -5.47 -9.05
CA VAL A 21 -12.27 -6.03 -7.69
C VAL A 21 -12.40 -7.53 -7.81
N VAL A 22 -11.50 -8.27 -7.18
CA VAL A 22 -11.54 -9.74 -7.09
C VAL A 22 -11.83 -10.12 -5.65
N ILE A 23 -12.88 -10.89 -5.42
CA ILE A 23 -13.28 -11.41 -4.12
C ILE A 23 -13.11 -12.93 -4.17
N GLY A 24 -12.47 -13.50 -3.16
CA GLY A 24 -12.23 -14.93 -3.10
C GLY A 24 -11.54 -15.33 -1.81
N THR A 25 -11.02 -16.53 -1.77
CA THR A 25 -10.28 -17.07 -0.64
C THR A 25 -8.82 -17.29 -0.99
N LEU A 26 -7.94 -17.04 -0.05
CA LEU A 26 -6.52 -17.35 -0.11
C LEU A 26 -6.16 -18.16 1.15
N ASN A 27 -5.82 -19.45 0.99
CA ASN A 27 -5.65 -20.40 2.10
C ASN A 27 -6.87 -20.45 3.05
N ASP A 28 -8.07 -20.53 2.49
CA ASP A 28 -9.36 -20.54 3.19
C ASP A 28 -9.72 -19.27 3.94
N ILE A 29 -8.95 -18.18 3.75
CA ILE A 29 -9.17 -16.87 4.33
C ILE A 29 -9.80 -15.96 3.29
N ASP A 30 -10.90 -15.30 3.64
CA ASP A 30 -11.58 -14.36 2.75
C ASP A 30 -10.72 -13.14 2.46
N VAL A 31 -10.53 -12.85 1.17
CA VAL A 31 -9.73 -11.71 0.72
C VAL A 31 -10.44 -10.92 -0.38
N VAL A 32 -10.18 -9.62 -0.40
CA VAL A 32 -10.57 -8.73 -1.49
C VAL A 32 -9.30 -8.14 -2.10
N CYS A 33 -9.10 -8.35 -3.40
CA CYS A 33 -7.97 -7.82 -4.14
C CYS A 33 -8.43 -6.72 -5.10
N LEU A 34 -7.82 -5.54 -4.99
CA LEU A 34 -7.95 -4.46 -5.96
C LEU A 34 -6.83 -4.60 -6.99
N GLN A 35 -7.15 -5.07 -8.19
CA GLN A 35 -6.18 -5.27 -9.28
C GLN A 35 -5.84 -3.96 -9.98
N GLY A 36 -5.00 -3.16 -9.35
CA GLY A 36 -4.60 -1.83 -9.78
C GLY A 36 -5.36 -0.72 -9.08
N ARG A 37 -4.94 0.50 -9.34
CA ARG A 37 -5.47 1.75 -8.76
C ARG A 37 -5.51 2.87 -9.77
N VAL A 38 -6.19 3.95 -9.42
CA VAL A 38 -6.15 5.21 -10.18
C VAL A 38 -5.22 6.17 -9.43
N HIS A 39 -4.29 6.77 -10.15
CA HIS A 39 -3.35 7.74 -9.59
C HIS A 39 -3.88 9.17 -9.73
N TYR A 40 -3.42 10.07 -8.88
CA TYR A 40 -3.80 11.49 -8.99
C TYR A 40 -3.39 12.11 -10.32
N TYR A 41 -2.26 11.70 -10.91
CA TYR A 41 -1.82 12.20 -12.22
C TYR A 41 -2.70 11.74 -13.39
N GLU A 42 -3.58 10.76 -13.20
CA GLU A 42 -4.59 10.37 -14.20
C GLU A 42 -5.81 11.32 -14.18
N GLY A 43 -5.79 12.38 -13.37
CA GLY A 43 -6.91 13.28 -13.17
C GLY A 43 -7.90 12.81 -12.09
N GLY A 44 -7.53 11.80 -11.32
CA GLY A 44 -8.30 11.30 -10.18
C GLY A 44 -8.45 12.38 -9.09
N ASN A 45 -9.65 12.43 -8.50
CA ASN A 45 -9.92 13.24 -7.31
C ASN A 45 -9.87 12.38 -6.03
N ALA A 46 -10.18 12.97 -4.88
CA ALA A 46 -10.23 12.25 -3.61
C ALA A 46 -11.10 10.98 -3.66
N ASN A 47 -12.21 10.98 -4.39
CA ASN A 47 -13.10 9.82 -4.49
C ASN A 47 -12.45 8.63 -5.21
N ALA A 48 -11.52 8.86 -6.13
CA ALA A 48 -10.79 7.78 -6.79
C ALA A 48 -9.99 6.92 -5.80
N VAL A 49 -9.63 7.49 -4.65
CA VAL A 49 -8.94 6.81 -3.54
C VAL A 49 -9.93 6.39 -2.46
N MET A 50 -10.82 7.31 -2.03
CA MET A 50 -11.72 7.08 -0.90
C MET A 50 -12.75 5.98 -1.16
N VAL A 51 -13.35 5.94 -2.37
CA VAL A 51 -14.41 4.97 -2.68
C VAL A 51 -13.91 3.52 -2.61
N PRO A 52 -12.80 3.14 -3.27
CA PRO A 52 -12.28 1.78 -3.16
C PRO A 52 -11.95 1.38 -1.71
N ILE A 53 -11.29 2.25 -0.96
CA ILE A 53 -10.87 1.95 0.42
C ILE A 53 -12.07 1.84 1.37
N ASN A 54 -13.02 2.76 1.28
CA ASN A 54 -14.25 2.69 2.07
C ASN A 54 -15.08 1.45 1.71
N THR A 55 -15.06 1.03 0.44
CA THR A 55 -15.72 -0.22 0.01
C THR A 55 -15.08 -1.43 0.68
N LEU A 56 -13.74 -1.52 0.78
CA LEU A 56 -13.07 -2.59 1.52
C LEU A 56 -13.55 -2.62 2.98
N LYS A 57 -13.64 -1.46 3.64
CA LYS A 57 -14.14 -1.37 5.02
C LYS A 57 -15.58 -1.84 5.15
N MET A 58 -16.45 -1.46 4.21
CA MET A 58 -17.87 -1.89 4.20
C MET A 58 -18.03 -3.39 3.93
N LEU A 59 -17.10 -4.01 3.19
CA LEU A 59 -17.05 -5.46 2.97
C LEU A 59 -16.54 -6.23 4.20
N GLY A 60 -16.12 -5.54 5.27
CA GLY A 60 -15.65 -6.16 6.50
C GLY A 60 -14.15 -6.37 6.57
N CYS A 61 -13.37 -5.84 5.63
CA CYS A 61 -11.91 -5.90 5.72
C CYS A 61 -11.42 -5.18 6.98
N GLU A 62 -10.43 -5.74 7.66
CA GLU A 62 -9.80 -5.20 8.86
C GLU A 62 -8.37 -4.75 8.58
N VAL A 63 -7.70 -5.38 7.62
CA VAL A 63 -6.31 -5.14 7.25
C VAL A 63 -6.20 -4.77 5.77
N LEU A 64 -5.39 -3.76 5.48
CA LEU A 64 -4.95 -3.39 4.14
C LEU A 64 -3.46 -3.71 3.99
N LEU A 65 -3.12 -4.59 3.04
CA LEU A 65 -1.77 -4.69 2.49
C LEU A 65 -1.74 -3.99 1.14
N ALA A 66 -1.00 -2.89 1.05
CA ALA A 66 -0.84 -2.17 -0.21
C ALA A 66 0.52 -2.48 -0.85
N THR A 67 0.59 -2.43 -2.18
CA THR A 67 1.84 -2.60 -2.92
C THR A 67 2.10 -1.41 -3.84
N ALA A 68 3.37 -1.06 -4.06
CA ALA A 68 3.76 0.01 -4.97
C ALA A 68 5.09 -0.32 -5.67
N ALA A 69 5.24 0.10 -6.93
CA ALA A 69 6.53 0.19 -7.59
C ALA A 69 7.18 1.53 -7.26
N VAL A 70 8.49 1.54 -6.99
CA VAL A 70 9.23 2.71 -6.49
C VAL A 70 10.62 2.84 -7.08
N GLY A 71 11.13 4.07 -7.11
CA GLY A 71 12.54 4.35 -7.26
C GLY A 71 13.25 4.34 -5.89
N SER A 72 14.46 3.80 -5.83
CA SER A 72 15.28 3.85 -4.62
C SER A 72 16.11 5.12 -4.55
N LEU A 73 16.15 5.72 -3.36
CA LEU A 73 17.01 6.83 -2.99
C LEU A 73 18.30 6.34 -2.28
N ASN A 74 18.45 5.02 -2.13
CA ASN A 74 19.56 4.36 -1.45
C ASN A 74 20.21 3.34 -2.40
N GLU A 75 21.51 3.50 -2.68
CA GLU A 75 22.27 2.63 -3.56
C GLU A 75 22.37 1.18 -3.05
N ASP A 76 22.26 0.98 -1.73
CA ASP A 76 22.27 -0.35 -1.11
C ASP A 76 20.95 -1.11 -1.31
N ILE A 77 19.88 -0.40 -1.75
CA ILE A 77 18.55 -0.96 -2.02
C ILE A 77 18.30 -0.89 -3.53
N GLY A 78 18.88 -1.84 -4.27
CA GLY A 78 18.84 -1.85 -5.74
C GLY A 78 17.51 -2.42 -6.30
N PRO A 79 17.34 -2.33 -7.65
CA PRO A 79 16.19 -2.91 -8.35
C PRO A 79 16.02 -4.40 -8.03
N GLY A 80 14.76 -4.85 -7.93
CA GLY A 80 14.39 -6.20 -7.48
C GLY A 80 14.31 -6.35 -5.94
N SER A 81 14.69 -5.32 -5.16
CA SER A 81 14.50 -5.32 -3.72
C SER A 81 13.03 -5.08 -3.34
N VAL A 82 12.60 -5.69 -2.24
CA VAL A 82 11.30 -5.43 -1.60
C VAL A 82 11.53 -4.69 -0.29
N VAL A 83 10.92 -3.53 -0.14
CA VAL A 83 11.02 -2.67 1.04
C VAL A 83 9.69 -2.70 1.80
N VAL A 84 9.74 -2.96 3.09
CA VAL A 84 8.60 -2.82 4.00
C VAL A 84 8.47 -1.35 4.38
N VAL A 85 7.36 -0.72 4.00
CA VAL A 85 7.16 0.70 4.29
C VAL A 85 6.85 0.89 5.76
N LYS A 86 7.68 1.68 6.46
CA LYS A 86 7.50 1.98 7.90
C LYS A 86 6.87 3.34 8.18
N ASP A 87 7.03 4.29 7.25
CA ASP A 87 6.50 5.65 7.35
C ASP A 87 6.47 6.31 5.97
N HIS A 88 5.86 7.49 5.87
CA HIS A 88 5.83 8.21 4.60
C HIS A 88 5.98 9.72 4.74
N ILE A 89 6.40 10.34 3.63
CA ILE A 89 6.35 11.78 3.38
C ILE A 89 5.31 12.01 2.27
N ASN A 90 4.21 12.71 2.57
CA ASN A 90 3.23 13.10 1.56
C ASN A 90 3.68 14.36 0.84
N PHE A 91 4.34 14.21 -0.29
CA PHE A 91 4.82 15.29 -1.15
C PHE A 91 3.94 15.51 -2.40
N GLN A 92 2.79 14.82 -2.47
CA GLN A 92 1.85 14.93 -3.61
C GLN A 92 1.09 16.28 -3.64
N GLY A 93 1.11 17.05 -2.53
CA GLY A 93 0.32 18.28 -2.42
C GLY A 93 -1.19 18.07 -2.31
N VAL A 94 -1.64 16.82 -2.17
CA VAL A 94 -3.06 16.43 -2.05
C VAL A 94 -3.27 15.54 -0.83
N ASN A 95 -4.48 15.60 -0.26
CA ASN A 95 -4.91 14.72 0.82
C ASN A 95 -6.37 14.32 0.56
N PRO A 96 -6.70 13.01 0.52
CA PRO A 96 -8.04 12.55 0.19
C PRO A 96 -9.11 12.98 1.19
N LEU A 97 -8.73 13.43 2.38
CA LEU A 97 -9.66 13.91 3.42
C LEU A 97 -9.98 15.41 3.31
N VAL A 98 -9.47 16.11 2.28
CA VAL A 98 -9.84 17.52 2.05
C VAL A 98 -11.29 17.59 1.60
N GLY A 99 -12.09 18.44 2.25
CA GLY A 99 -13.51 18.60 2.01
C GLY A 99 -14.37 18.21 3.23
N PRO A 100 -15.66 17.98 3.06
CA PRO A 100 -16.56 17.52 4.13
C PRO A 100 -16.15 16.14 4.65
N ASN A 101 -16.22 15.94 5.97
CA ASN A 101 -15.98 14.64 6.59
C ASN A 101 -17.29 13.83 6.67
N ASP A 102 -17.21 12.53 6.38
CA ASP A 102 -18.27 11.58 6.70
C ASP A 102 -17.89 10.83 8.01
N ASN A 103 -18.56 11.20 9.09
CA ASN A 103 -18.33 10.65 10.41
C ASN A 103 -18.70 9.15 10.53
N ASN A 104 -19.42 8.59 9.55
CA ASN A 104 -19.70 7.15 9.53
C ASN A 104 -18.45 6.32 9.23
N PHE A 105 -17.47 6.90 8.54
CA PHE A 105 -16.21 6.23 8.25
C PHE A 105 -15.12 6.54 9.27
N GLY A 106 -15.03 7.80 9.74
CA GLY A 106 -13.98 8.13 10.69
C GLY A 106 -14.01 9.59 11.16
N CYS A 107 -13.13 9.91 12.11
CA CYS A 107 -13.04 11.25 12.66
C CYS A 107 -12.39 12.22 11.65
N ARG A 108 -12.72 13.52 11.79
CA ARG A 108 -12.21 14.59 10.91
C ARG A 108 -10.69 14.68 10.87
N PHE A 109 -10.02 14.36 11.99
CA PHE A 109 -8.57 14.48 12.15
C PHE A 109 -8.00 13.15 12.65
N PRO A 110 -7.81 12.14 11.76
CA PRO A 110 -7.22 10.86 12.15
C PRO A 110 -5.73 11.01 12.47
N SER A 111 -5.24 10.27 13.45
CA SER A 111 -3.81 10.15 13.71
C SER A 111 -3.14 9.22 12.71
N LEU A 112 -1.98 9.61 12.20
CA LEU A 112 -1.12 8.79 11.35
C LEU A 112 0.15 8.32 12.09
N GLN A 113 0.21 8.44 13.41
CA GLN A 113 1.38 8.04 14.20
C GLN A 113 1.80 6.57 13.99
N ASN A 114 0.83 5.69 13.73
CA ASN A 114 1.06 4.28 13.38
C ASN A 114 0.40 3.99 12.02
N ALA A 115 0.70 4.80 11.02
CA ALA A 115 0.08 4.69 9.69
C ALA A 115 0.36 3.32 9.05
N TYR A 116 1.56 2.80 9.24
CA TYR A 116 1.97 1.45 8.88
C TYR A 116 2.15 0.65 10.16
N ASP A 117 1.19 -0.21 10.46
CA ASP A 117 1.08 -0.91 11.72
C ASP A 117 2.32 -1.78 12.02
N LYS A 118 2.91 -1.58 13.21
CA LYS A 118 4.15 -2.28 13.56
C LYS A 118 3.96 -3.79 13.63
N GLU A 119 2.84 -4.27 14.17
CA GLU A 119 2.58 -5.71 14.27
C GLU A 119 2.47 -6.33 12.87
N LEU A 120 1.80 -5.64 11.93
CA LEU A 120 1.73 -6.11 10.54
C LEU A 120 3.08 -6.10 9.84
N ARG A 121 3.96 -5.11 10.13
CA ARG A 121 5.32 -5.10 9.58
C ARG A 121 6.16 -6.26 10.11
N ASP A 122 6.05 -6.56 11.41
CA ASP A 122 6.72 -7.72 12.02
C ASP A 122 6.23 -9.03 11.35
N LEU A 123 4.91 -9.17 11.11
CA LEU A 123 4.34 -10.33 10.39
C LEU A 123 4.80 -10.40 8.93
N ILE A 124 5.00 -9.28 8.24
CA ILE A 124 5.59 -9.27 6.89
C ILE A 124 7.01 -9.83 6.91
N HIS A 125 7.85 -9.43 7.86
CA HIS A 125 9.21 -9.97 7.98
C HIS A 125 9.19 -11.48 8.28
N GLU A 126 8.31 -11.95 9.17
CA GLU A 126 8.12 -13.36 9.43
C GLU A 126 7.65 -14.13 8.17
N ALA A 127 6.67 -13.56 7.44
CA ALA A 127 6.19 -14.12 6.18
C ALA A 127 7.30 -14.23 5.14
N GLY A 128 8.14 -13.21 5.02
CA GLY A 128 9.28 -13.21 4.12
C GLY A 128 10.30 -14.31 4.43
N GLN A 129 10.60 -14.53 5.71
CA GLN A 129 11.46 -15.62 6.14
C GLN A 129 10.87 -16.99 5.76
N LYS A 130 9.57 -17.19 5.98
CA LYS A 130 8.86 -18.44 5.62
C LYS A 130 8.78 -18.65 4.11
N ALA A 131 8.61 -17.58 3.34
CA ALA A 131 8.59 -17.61 1.89
C ALA A 131 9.98 -17.78 1.25
N GLY A 132 11.06 -17.68 2.03
CA GLY A 132 12.43 -17.72 1.52
C GLY A 132 12.80 -16.49 0.69
N THR A 133 12.13 -15.35 0.91
CA THR A 133 12.50 -14.10 0.27
C THR A 133 13.85 -13.59 0.78
N ARG A 134 14.52 -12.77 -0.04
CA ARG A 134 15.72 -12.06 0.44
C ARG A 134 15.38 -11.21 1.66
N GLU A 135 16.39 -10.91 2.47
CA GLU A 135 16.21 -9.99 3.60
C GLU A 135 15.59 -8.67 3.11
N MET A 136 14.46 -8.33 3.72
CA MET A 136 13.71 -7.11 3.38
C MET A 136 14.11 -6.01 4.36
N THR A 137 14.37 -4.82 3.83
CA THR A 137 14.64 -3.62 4.63
C THR A 137 13.36 -2.86 4.92
N GLU A 138 13.33 -2.09 6.01
CA GLU A 138 12.30 -1.10 6.25
C GLU A 138 12.72 0.26 5.70
N GLY A 139 11.78 0.99 5.07
CA GLY A 139 12.07 2.30 4.48
C GLY A 139 10.94 3.31 4.62
N VAL A 140 11.32 4.59 4.51
CA VAL A 140 10.40 5.73 4.43
C VAL A 140 10.06 6.00 2.97
N TYR A 141 8.78 6.01 2.66
CA TYR A 141 8.25 6.26 1.32
C TYR A 141 7.94 7.75 1.11
N CYS A 142 8.54 8.40 0.11
CA CYS A 142 8.11 9.72 -0.33
C CYS A 142 7.13 9.59 -1.50
N SER A 143 5.95 10.19 -1.37
CA SER A 143 4.96 10.19 -2.42
C SER A 143 4.98 11.52 -3.18
N CYS A 144 5.35 11.48 -4.46
CA CYS A 144 5.28 12.60 -5.39
C CYS A 144 4.05 12.49 -6.29
N LEU A 145 3.60 13.61 -6.85
CA LEU A 145 2.40 13.62 -7.69
C LEU A 145 2.63 12.89 -9.02
N GLY A 146 3.76 13.08 -9.65
CA GLY A 146 4.00 12.66 -11.04
C GLY A 146 3.21 13.52 -12.06
N PRO A 147 3.06 13.10 -13.33
CA PRO A 147 3.58 11.87 -13.94
C PRO A 147 5.07 11.92 -14.32
N SER A 148 5.72 13.09 -14.26
CA SER A 148 7.17 13.18 -14.49
C SER A 148 7.94 12.58 -13.31
N PHE A 149 9.06 11.92 -13.59
CA PHE A 149 10.03 11.59 -12.56
C PHE A 149 10.65 12.86 -11.99
N GLU A 150 11.23 12.73 -10.81
CA GLU A 150 11.90 13.81 -10.09
C GLU A 150 13.19 14.23 -10.82
N THR A 151 13.55 15.50 -10.72
CA THR A 151 14.88 15.94 -11.15
C THR A 151 15.96 15.45 -10.17
N PRO A 152 17.25 15.34 -10.57
CA PRO A 152 18.34 14.97 -9.66
C PRO A 152 18.43 15.88 -8.42
N THR A 153 17.99 17.15 -8.51
CA THR A 153 17.96 18.08 -7.38
C THR A 153 16.82 17.76 -6.42
N GLU A 154 15.64 17.44 -6.94
CA GLU A 154 14.50 16.98 -6.14
C GLU A 154 14.81 15.65 -5.44
N VAL A 155 15.49 14.71 -6.11
CA VAL A 155 15.96 13.45 -5.52
C VAL A 155 16.85 13.71 -4.30
N LYS A 156 17.84 14.61 -4.43
CA LYS A 156 18.72 15.01 -3.32
C LYS A 156 17.95 15.64 -2.16
N MET A 157 16.97 16.49 -2.46
CA MET A 157 16.11 17.13 -1.48
C MET A 157 15.28 16.08 -0.73
N ILE A 158 14.59 15.20 -1.43
CA ILE A 158 13.73 14.15 -0.85
C ILE A 158 14.58 13.23 0.04
N LYS A 159 15.75 12.79 -0.43
CA LYS A 159 16.70 12.01 0.36
C LYS A 159 17.14 12.74 1.63
N SER A 160 17.37 14.05 1.57
CA SER A 160 17.76 14.85 2.73
C SER A 160 16.65 14.99 3.78
N PHE A 161 15.38 14.78 3.40
CA PHE A 161 14.24 14.73 4.31
C PHE A 161 14.08 13.36 4.99
N GLY A 162 14.92 12.39 4.67
CA GLY A 162 14.94 11.07 5.27
C GLY A 162 14.11 10.02 4.55
N ALA A 163 13.73 10.25 3.29
CA ALA A 163 13.12 9.22 2.47
C ALA A 163 14.15 8.21 1.95
N ASP A 164 13.77 6.93 1.90
CA ASP A 164 14.57 5.84 1.34
C ASP A 164 14.13 5.46 -0.07
N ILE A 165 12.85 5.67 -0.39
CA ILE A 165 12.22 5.32 -1.66
C ILE A 165 11.22 6.40 -2.09
N VAL A 166 10.97 6.50 -3.39
CA VAL A 166 10.05 7.49 -3.98
C VAL A 166 9.09 6.84 -4.98
N GLY A 167 7.84 7.29 -5.00
CA GLY A 167 6.84 6.83 -5.94
C GLY A 167 5.64 7.79 -6.04
N MET A 168 4.61 7.40 -6.79
CA MET A 168 3.50 8.29 -7.17
C MET A 168 2.12 7.79 -6.68
N SER A 169 2.09 6.91 -5.67
CA SER A 169 0.86 6.24 -5.19
C SER A 169 0.88 6.04 -3.67
N LEU A 170 0.14 5.07 -3.16
CA LEU A 170 0.16 4.51 -1.81
C LEU A 170 -0.37 5.45 -0.71
N VAL A 171 0.20 6.64 -0.54
CA VAL A 171 -0.04 7.49 0.63
C VAL A 171 -1.50 7.91 0.77
N GLY A 172 -2.16 8.24 -0.33
CA GLY A 172 -3.60 8.54 -0.32
C GLY A 172 -4.45 7.38 0.21
N GLU A 173 -4.12 6.16 -0.22
CA GLU A 173 -4.81 4.92 0.21
C GLU A 173 -4.58 4.64 1.70
N ILE A 174 -3.35 4.82 2.19
CA ILE A 174 -3.04 4.67 3.61
C ILE A 174 -3.79 5.70 4.46
N ILE A 175 -3.84 6.98 4.02
CA ILE A 175 -4.60 8.03 4.72
C ILE A 175 -6.09 7.66 4.78
N ALA A 176 -6.69 7.23 3.66
CA ALA A 176 -8.07 6.82 3.58
C ALA A 176 -8.36 5.59 4.47
N ALA A 177 -7.48 4.60 4.45
CA ALA A 177 -7.59 3.38 5.23
C ALA A 177 -7.50 3.66 6.75
N ARG A 178 -6.54 4.48 7.16
CA ARG A 178 -6.42 4.92 8.56
C ARG A 178 -7.62 5.72 9.01
N HIS A 179 -8.19 6.56 8.13
CA HIS A 179 -9.42 7.29 8.42
C HIS A 179 -10.59 6.36 8.73
N CYS A 180 -10.80 5.30 7.95
CA CYS A 180 -11.88 4.34 8.18
C CYS A 180 -11.52 3.19 9.14
N GLY A 181 -10.38 3.28 9.84
CA GLY A 181 -9.99 2.36 10.91
C GLY A 181 -9.46 1.00 10.44
N LEU A 182 -8.91 0.90 9.22
CA LEU A 182 -8.15 -0.27 8.80
C LEU A 182 -6.74 -0.25 9.42
N LYS A 183 -6.22 -1.41 9.82
CA LYS A 183 -4.79 -1.60 10.05
C LYS A 183 -4.10 -1.66 8.69
N CYS A 184 -2.94 -1.00 8.54
CA CYS A 184 -2.28 -0.88 7.25
C CYS A 184 -0.84 -1.36 7.28
N SER A 185 -0.43 -2.00 6.21
CA SER A 185 0.96 -2.27 5.88
C SER A 185 1.19 -2.11 4.38
N ALA A 186 2.44 -1.96 3.97
CA ALA A 186 2.75 -1.81 2.56
C ALA A 186 4.11 -2.41 2.19
N LEU A 187 4.17 -2.96 0.97
CA LEU A 187 5.37 -3.43 0.30
C LEU A 187 5.68 -2.52 -0.88
N ALA A 188 6.90 -2.03 -0.95
CA ALA A 188 7.40 -1.27 -2.09
C ALA A 188 8.42 -2.11 -2.86
N ILE A 189 8.18 -2.29 -4.16
CA ILE A 189 9.08 -3.02 -5.05
C ILE A 189 9.96 -2.01 -5.74
N VAL A 190 11.27 -2.09 -5.51
CA VAL A 190 12.25 -1.21 -6.15
C VAL A 190 12.44 -1.67 -7.59
N VAL A 191 12.14 -0.78 -8.53
CA VAL A 191 12.23 -1.05 -9.97
C VAL A 191 13.36 -0.30 -10.66
N ASN A 192 13.89 0.75 -10.03
CA ASN A 192 15.02 1.54 -10.50
C ASN A 192 15.68 2.29 -9.33
N LEU A 193 16.88 2.79 -9.55
CA LEU A 193 17.41 3.90 -8.73
C LEU A 193 16.77 5.20 -9.21
N ALA A 194 16.52 6.15 -8.28
CA ALA A 194 15.92 7.43 -8.62
C ALA A 194 16.81 8.26 -9.58
N GLU A 195 16.22 9.24 -10.28
CA GLU A 195 16.91 10.05 -11.28
C GLU A 195 18.20 10.70 -10.73
N GLY A 196 19.29 10.59 -11.51
CA GLY A 196 20.59 11.11 -11.16
C GLY A 196 21.37 10.28 -10.12
N MET A 197 20.87 9.10 -9.74
CA MET A 197 21.61 8.15 -8.90
C MET A 197 22.33 7.07 -9.73
N SER A 198 21.99 6.95 -11.02
CA SER A 198 22.69 6.10 -11.99
C SER A 198 22.79 6.82 -13.32
N ASP A 199 23.68 6.33 -14.20
CA ASP A 199 23.80 6.84 -15.58
C ASP A 199 22.73 6.28 -16.53
N THR A 200 21.92 5.33 -16.07
CA THR A 200 20.83 4.72 -16.85
C THR A 200 19.58 5.58 -16.82
N LYS A 201 18.96 5.78 -17.99
CA LYS A 201 17.69 6.47 -18.08
C LYS A 201 16.55 5.58 -17.58
N ILE A 202 15.74 6.09 -16.67
CA ILE A 202 14.57 5.39 -16.14
C ILE A 202 13.51 5.24 -17.24
N THR A 203 12.94 4.04 -17.36
CA THR A 203 11.88 3.74 -18.32
C THR A 203 10.74 2.95 -17.64
N HIS A 204 9.52 3.08 -18.20
CA HIS A 204 8.39 2.28 -17.73
C HIS A 204 8.58 0.78 -18.04
N GLU A 205 9.36 0.43 -19.05
CA GLU A 205 9.68 -0.96 -19.40
C GLU A 205 10.51 -1.63 -18.31
N GLU A 206 11.47 -0.93 -17.71
CA GLU A 206 12.22 -1.43 -16.54
C GLU A 206 11.29 -1.69 -15.34
N THR A 207 10.32 -0.79 -15.11
CA THR A 207 9.30 -1.00 -14.06
C THR A 207 8.57 -2.32 -14.25
N LEU A 208 8.10 -2.61 -15.46
CA LEU A 208 7.38 -3.85 -15.78
C LEU A 208 8.30 -5.07 -15.66
N HIS A 209 9.57 -4.97 -16.08
CA HIS A 209 10.54 -6.05 -15.99
C HIS A 209 10.80 -6.45 -14.54
N TYR A 210 11.23 -5.53 -13.68
CA TYR A 210 11.54 -5.86 -12.28
C TYR A 210 10.32 -6.25 -11.47
N THR A 211 9.15 -5.66 -11.75
CA THR A 211 7.90 -6.08 -11.10
C THR A 211 7.56 -7.54 -11.44
N SER A 212 7.75 -7.93 -12.71
CA SER A 212 7.53 -9.32 -13.16
C SER A 212 8.53 -10.29 -12.54
N GLU A 213 9.80 -9.89 -12.40
CA GLU A 213 10.86 -10.72 -11.83
C GLU A 213 10.60 -11.10 -10.36
N VAL A 214 10.06 -10.16 -9.58
CA VAL A 214 9.77 -10.40 -8.15
C VAL A 214 8.33 -10.86 -7.87
N ALA A 215 7.48 -10.92 -8.89
CA ALA A 215 6.05 -11.17 -8.72
C ALA A 215 5.74 -12.47 -7.97
N GLU A 216 6.44 -13.56 -8.30
CA GLU A 216 6.26 -14.88 -7.66
C GLU A 216 6.68 -14.85 -6.19
N SER A 217 7.80 -14.18 -5.88
CA SER A 217 8.30 -14.02 -4.52
C SER A 217 7.34 -13.19 -3.67
N VAL A 218 6.84 -12.07 -4.21
CA VAL A 218 5.85 -11.20 -3.53
C VAL A 218 4.51 -11.92 -3.35
N ALA A 219 4.08 -12.72 -4.33
CA ALA A 219 2.87 -13.52 -4.19
C ALA A 219 3.00 -14.56 -3.07
N THR A 220 4.11 -15.30 -3.02
CA THR A 220 4.39 -16.29 -1.97
C THR A 220 4.45 -15.62 -0.58
N LEU A 221 5.15 -14.49 -0.47
CA LEU A 221 5.19 -13.68 0.75
C LEU A 221 3.77 -13.25 1.18
N THR A 222 2.96 -12.77 0.24
CA THR A 222 1.58 -12.35 0.52
C THR A 222 0.72 -13.51 1.03
N MET A 223 0.87 -14.71 0.46
CA MET A 223 0.16 -15.90 0.94
C MET A 223 0.53 -16.26 2.37
N GLU A 224 1.81 -16.20 2.72
CA GLU A 224 2.26 -16.46 4.10
C GLU A 224 1.82 -15.35 5.05
N PHE A 225 1.88 -14.08 4.62
CA PHE A 225 1.41 -12.94 5.41
C PHE A 225 -0.07 -13.07 5.76
N VAL A 226 -0.94 -13.41 4.80
CA VAL A 226 -2.39 -13.59 5.04
C VAL A 226 -2.65 -14.66 6.11
N LYS A 227 -1.94 -15.80 6.08
CA LYS A 227 -2.04 -16.84 7.12
C LYS A 227 -1.66 -16.32 8.51
N LEU A 228 -0.59 -15.53 8.59
CA LEU A 228 -0.11 -14.98 9.87
C LEU A 228 -1.07 -13.94 10.44
N VAL A 229 -1.64 -13.09 9.57
CA VAL A 229 -2.64 -12.09 9.98
C VAL A 229 -3.90 -12.75 10.53
N ASP A 230 -4.44 -13.77 9.86
CA ASP A 230 -5.63 -14.51 10.32
C ASP A 230 -5.41 -15.13 11.71
N ASN A 231 -4.28 -15.79 11.90
CA ASN A 231 -3.92 -16.36 13.19
C ASN A 231 -3.82 -15.28 14.29
N SER A 232 -3.28 -14.10 13.97
CA SER A 232 -3.14 -12.98 14.90
C SER A 232 -4.50 -12.39 15.29
N LEU A 233 -5.40 -12.20 14.33
CA LEU A 233 -6.75 -11.71 14.58
C LEU A 233 -7.58 -12.71 15.39
N THR A 234 -7.50 -14.00 15.07
CA THR A 234 -8.20 -15.07 15.80
C THR A 234 -7.78 -15.12 17.28
N VAL A 235 -6.49 -14.96 17.58
CA VAL A 235 -5.97 -14.91 18.95
C VAL A 235 -6.50 -13.68 19.71
N SER A 236 -6.65 -12.53 19.03
CA SER A 236 -7.22 -11.32 19.63
C SER A 236 -8.69 -11.48 20.03
N TYR A 237 -9.48 -12.26 19.25
CA TYR A 237 -10.88 -12.54 19.55
C TYR A 237 -11.07 -13.52 20.72
N THR A 238 -10.16 -14.45 20.97
CA THR A 238 -10.26 -15.43 22.08
C THR A 238 -10.08 -14.79 23.46
N HIS A 239 -9.58 -13.56 23.56
CA HIS A 239 -9.46 -12.82 24.81
C HIS A 239 -10.64 -11.88 25.13
N LEU A 240 -11.59 -11.70 24.22
CA LEU A 240 -12.83 -11.00 24.47
C LEU A 240 -13.90 -12.01 24.93
N THR A 241 -13.92 -12.33 26.23
CA THR A 241 -15.09 -12.96 26.83
C THR A 241 -16.28 -12.03 26.63
N LEU A 242 -17.20 -12.43 25.75
CA LEU A 242 -18.52 -11.81 25.65
C LEU A 242 -19.13 -11.83 27.07
N PRO A 243 -19.66 -10.69 27.57
CA PRO A 243 -20.44 -10.73 28.78
C PRO A 243 -21.62 -11.68 28.54
N THR A 244 -21.62 -12.81 29.16
CA THR A 244 -22.78 -13.68 29.22
C THR A 244 -23.84 -12.92 29.98
N ASN A 245 -24.79 -12.32 29.25
CA ASN A 245 -26.06 -11.90 29.84
C ASN A 245 -26.76 -13.16 30.37
N ARG A 246 -26.55 -13.44 31.64
CA ARG A 246 -27.50 -14.20 32.43
C ARG A 246 -28.30 -13.20 33.21
N GLU A 247 -29.55 -13.07 32.75
CA GLU A 247 -30.77 -13.06 33.54
C GLU A 247 -31.23 -11.82 34.23
N VAL A 248 -32.39 -11.54 34.42
CA VAL A 248 -33.69 -12.26 34.62
C VAL A 248 -34.77 -11.33 34.12
#